data_7abf5b36eb33a546009e6c6c860d8254
#
_entry.id   7abf5b36eb33a546009e6c6c860d8254
#
_cell.length_a   1.000
_cell.length_b   1.000
_cell.length_c   1.000
_cell.angle_alpha   90.00
_cell.angle_beta   90.00
_cell.angle_gamma   90.00
#
_symmetry.space_group_name_H-M   'P 1'
#
loop_
_entity.id
_entity.type
_entity.pdbx_description
1 polymer ?
#
loop_
_entity_poly.entity_id
_entity_poly.type
_entity_poly.pdbx_seq_one_letter_code
_entity_poly.pdbx_strand_id
1 'polypeptide(L)'
;SPMFEFMNAPEELLKITDLRVHFPVRGGIFRRAVGSCKAVDRVSLVLQKGQTLGLVGESGCGKSTLAKSVVKLVEPTSGSIKFKNQEIAGKKAQNNFRKNVQMVFQDPAESLNSRMTVGAILEEPLDIHHTVEKNVRSERVAELLEQVGLSGSAANRYPFEFSGGQRQRIGIARALALQPELLVLDEPVSALDVSVQSQVLNLLMDLQSKLGLTYLLIAHDLA
;
A
#
# COMPACT_ATOMS: atom_id res chain seq x y z
N SER A 1 -24.83 -19.74 34.80
CA SER A 1 -23.52 -19.04 34.79
C SER A 1 -23.45 -18.15 33.56
N PRO A 2 -23.30 -16.82 33.69
CA PRO A 2 -23.13 -15.97 32.55
C PRO A 2 -21.74 -16.23 31.95
N MET A 3 -21.71 -16.73 30.70
CA MET A 3 -20.49 -16.82 29.91
C MET A 3 -20.13 -15.38 29.51
N PHE A 4 -19.16 -14.79 30.18
CA PHE A 4 -18.58 -13.52 29.73
C PHE A 4 -17.75 -13.83 28.47
N GLU A 5 -18.30 -13.51 27.28
CA GLU A 5 -17.49 -13.34 26.10
C GLU A 5 -16.54 -12.16 26.37
N PHE A 6 -15.26 -12.48 26.55
CA PHE A 6 -14.22 -11.47 26.48
C PHE A 6 -14.20 -10.97 25.04
N MET A 7 -14.88 -9.86 24.76
CA MET A 7 -14.64 -9.09 23.55
C MET A 7 -13.18 -8.69 23.59
N ASN A 8 -12.35 -9.37 22.81
CA ASN A 8 -10.95 -8.98 22.64
C ASN A 8 -10.93 -7.52 22.23
N ALA A 9 -10.19 -6.70 22.94
CA ALA A 9 -9.95 -5.33 22.55
C ALA A 9 -9.41 -5.32 21.11
N PRO A 10 -9.86 -4.40 20.25
CA PRO A 10 -9.41 -4.35 18.86
C PRO A 10 -7.89 -4.29 18.80
N GLU A 11 -7.29 -5.19 18.01
CA GLU A 11 -5.84 -5.33 17.87
C GLU A 11 -5.25 -4.13 17.12
N GLU A 12 -4.38 -3.35 17.77
CA GLU A 12 -3.66 -2.26 17.11
C GLU A 12 -2.65 -2.84 16.11
N LEU A 13 -2.90 -2.62 14.80
CA LEU A 13 -2.02 -3.10 13.75
C LEU A 13 -0.89 -2.11 13.46
N LEU A 14 -1.24 -0.82 13.32
CA LEU A 14 -0.29 0.25 13.04
C LEU A 14 -0.50 1.39 14.04
N LYS A 15 0.59 1.86 14.63
CA LYS A 15 0.59 3.05 15.48
C LYS A 15 1.68 4.01 15.04
N ILE A 16 1.28 5.23 14.74
CA ILE A 16 2.17 6.34 14.41
C ILE A 16 2.09 7.36 15.53
N THR A 17 3.23 7.84 15.99
CA THR A 17 3.30 8.81 17.08
C THR A 17 4.23 9.96 16.72
N ASP A 18 3.71 11.18 16.72
CA ASP A 18 4.42 12.45 16.49
C ASP A 18 5.32 12.43 15.25
N LEU A 19 4.85 11.82 14.16
CA LEU A 19 5.61 11.63 12.93
C LEU A 19 5.85 12.95 12.23
N ARG A 20 7.10 13.20 11.85
CA ARG A 20 7.52 14.36 11.09
C ARG A 20 8.34 13.93 9.90
N VAL A 21 8.07 14.55 8.77
CA VAL A 21 8.87 14.40 7.54
C VAL A 21 9.14 15.79 6.99
N HIS A 22 10.38 16.23 7.13
CA HIS A 22 10.84 17.53 6.70
C HIS A 22 11.92 17.36 5.63
N PHE A 23 11.71 17.97 4.48
CA PHE A 23 12.69 17.96 3.39
C PHE A 23 13.52 19.24 3.41
N PRO A 24 14.88 19.14 3.38
CA PRO A 24 15.73 20.32 3.31
C PRO A 24 15.53 21.02 1.96
N VAL A 25 15.17 22.29 1.98
CA VAL A 25 15.16 23.15 0.80
C VAL A 25 16.57 23.67 0.58
N ARG A 26 17.20 23.26 -0.51
CA ARG A 26 18.54 23.69 -0.88
C ARG A 26 18.44 24.87 -1.86
N GLY A 27 19.08 26.00 -1.52
CA GLY A 27 19.09 27.20 -2.35
C GLY A 27 20.50 27.78 -2.50
N GLY A 28 20.66 28.67 -3.49
CA GLY A 28 21.93 29.38 -3.78
C GLY A 28 22.96 28.54 -4.56
N ILE A 29 24.00 29.22 -5.06
CA ILE A 29 25.08 28.64 -5.89
C ILE A 29 25.83 27.52 -5.17
N PHE A 30 25.87 27.52 -3.83
CA PHE A 30 26.57 26.54 -3.00
C PHE A 30 25.62 25.44 -2.43
N ARG A 31 24.35 25.32 -2.91
CA ARG A 31 23.36 24.32 -2.45
C ARG A 31 23.26 24.18 -0.91
N ARG A 32 23.39 25.30 -0.18
CA ARG A 32 23.23 25.30 1.28
C ARG A 32 21.74 25.15 1.63
N ALA A 33 21.43 24.48 2.75
CA ALA A 33 20.08 24.40 3.27
C ALA A 33 19.57 25.80 3.65
N VAL A 34 18.57 26.30 2.93
CA VAL A 34 17.99 27.66 3.12
C VAL A 34 16.70 27.60 3.94
N GLY A 35 16.15 26.38 4.14
CA GLY A 35 14.91 26.13 4.88
C GLY A 35 14.55 24.66 4.90
N SER A 36 13.40 24.32 5.46
CA SER A 36 12.81 22.98 5.41
C SER A 36 11.35 23.04 4.98
N CYS A 37 10.98 22.19 4.04
CA CYS A 37 9.57 21.94 3.71
C CYS A 37 9.03 20.88 4.67
N LYS A 38 8.07 21.25 5.50
CA LYS A 38 7.41 20.36 6.46
C LYS A 38 6.27 19.62 5.75
N ALA A 39 6.60 18.52 5.07
CA ALA A 39 5.60 17.74 4.35
C ALA A 39 4.63 17.01 5.29
N VAL A 40 5.14 16.49 6.42
CA VAL A 40 4.36 15.92 7.53
C VAL A 40 4.84 16.55 8.81
N ASP A 41 3.95 17.08 9.64
CA ASP A 41 4.29 17.71 10.92
C ASP A 41 3.38 17.23 12.04
N ARG A 42 3.94 16.43 12.97
CA ARG A 42 3.31 15.91 14.18
C ARG A 42 2.04 15.08 13.95
N VAL A 43 2.08 14.15 13.02
CA VAL A 43 0.94 13.27 12.78
C VAL A 43 0.99 12.07 13.72
N SER A 44 -0.12 11.83 14.42
CA SER A 44 -0.33 10.63 15.24
C SER A 44 -1.63 9.97 14.84
N LEU A 45 -1.61 8.66 14.66
CA LEU A 45 -2.79 7.86 14.34
C LEU A 45 -2.61 6.41 14.81
N VAL A 46 -3.74 5.74 15.02
CA VAL A 46 -3.80 4.30 15.32
C VAL A 46 -4.75 3.67 14.32
N LEU A 47 -4.33 2.55 13.74
CA LEU A 47 -5.12 1.76 12.81
C LEU A 47 -5.31 0.36 13.38
N GLN A 48 -6.57 -0.02 13.55
CA GLN A 48 -6.95 -1.34 14.07
C GLN A 48 -6.96 -2.36 12.94
N LYS A 49 -6.66 -3.61 13.25
CA LYS A 49 -6.71 -4.72 12.31
C LYS A 49 -8.12 -4.89 11.71
N GLY A 50 -8.18 -5.10 10.39
CA GLY A 50 -9.42 -5.27 9.65
C GLY A 50 -10.21 -3.98 9.38
N GLN A 51 -9.72 -2.82 9.81
CA GLN A 51 -10.38 -1.53 9.60
C GLN A 51 -9.84 -0.79 8.36
N THR A 52 -10.61 0.18 7.90
CA THR A 52 -10.17 1.19 6.93
C THR A 52 -10.07 2.54 7.63
N LEU A 53 -8.88 3.13 7.61
CA LEU A 53 -8.66 4.51 8.04
C LEU A 53 -8.48 5.40 6.80
N GLY A 54 -9.38 6.35 6.59
CA GLY A 54 -9.31 7.33 5.52
C GLY A 54 -8.53 8.58 5.94
N LEU A 55 -7.54 8.97 5.14
CA LEU A 55 -6.84 10.24 5.24
C LEU A 55 -7.34 11.15 4.11
N VAL A 56 -8.06 12.18 4.47
CA VAL A 56 -8.65 13.14 3.53
C VAL A 56 -8.01 14.51 3.73
N GLY A 57 -7.85 15.27 2.65
CA GLY A 57 -7.31 16.61 2.71
C GLY A 57 -6.90 17.13 1.34
N GLU A 58 -6.59 18.43 1.25
CA GLU A 58 -6.21 19.09 0.01
C GLU A 58 -4.94 18.50 -0.63
N SER A 59 -4.78 18.75 -1.94
CA SER A 59 -3.56 18.34 -2.66
C SER A 59 -2.33 19.01 -2.05
N GLY A 60 -1.24 18.25 -1.96
CA GLY A 60 0.03 18.78 -1.44
C GLY A 60 0.12 18.91 0.09
N CYS A 61 -0.91 18.53 0.87
CA CYS A 61 -0.86 18.61 2.33
C CYS A 61 -0.05 17.47 3.01
N GLY A 62 0.70 16.66 2.24
CA GLY A 62 1.62 15.65 2.78
C GLY A 62 1.05 14.23 2.91
N LYS A 63 -0.17 13.94 2.45
CA LYS A 63 -0.80 12.61 2.55
C LYS A 63 0.04 11.50 1.91
N SER A 64 0.46 11.69 0.66
CA SER A 64 1.30 10.71 -0.04
C SER A 64 2.69 10.57 0.59
N THR A 65 3.22 11.65 1.19
CA THR A 65 4.47 11.59 1.96
C THR A 65 4.31 10.75 3.22
N LEU A 66 3.19 10.92 3.93
CA LEU A 66 2.85 10.08 5.09
C LEU A 66 2.73 8.61 4.67
N ALA A 67 1.99 8.31 3.59
CA ALA A 67 1.86 6.97 3.04
C ALA A 67 3.21 6.33 2.73
N LYS A 68 4.07 7.05 2.01
CA LYS A 68 5.44 6.60 1.68
C LYS A 68 6.31 6.39 2.91
N SER A 69 6.11 7.18 3.97
CA SER A 69 6.81 7.00 5.24
C SER A 69 6.32 5.76 5.99
N VAL A 70 5.02 5.48 5.94
CA VAL A 70 4.43 4.26 6.53
C VAL A 70 5.06 3.01 5.90
N VAL A 71 5.20 2.95 4.58
CA VAL A 71 5.81 1.80 3.88
C VAL A 71 7.36 1.86 3.84
N LYS A 72 7.97 2.79 4.56
CA LYS A 72 9.43 2.96 4.61
C LYS A 72 10.10 3.26 3.26
N LEU A 73 9.42 3.95 2.37
CA LEU A 73 9.99 4.54 1.15
C LEU A 73 10.59 5.93 1.41
N VAL A 74 10.10 6.62 2.42
CA VAL A 74 10.63 7.90 2.91
C VAL A 74 10.93 7.75 4.39
N GLU A 75 12.16 8.07 4.80
CA GLU A 75 12.54 8.03 6.22
C GLU A 75 11.97 9.25 6.96
N PRO A 76 11.27 9.05 8.09
CA PRO A 76 10.83 10.14 8.94
C PRO A 76 12.00 10.94 9.51
N THR A 77 11.81 12.26 9.67
CA THR A 77 12.76 13.12 10.37
C THR A 77 12.74 12.86 11.88
N SER A 78 11.56 12.59 12.43
CA SER A 78 11.34 12.20 13.83
C SER A 78 9.99 11.54 14.02
N GLY A 79 9.72 11.05 15.22
CA GLY A 79 8.52 10.28 15.57
C GLY A 79 8.77 8.78 15.44
N SER A 80 7.73 7.99 15.67
CA SER A 80 7.84 6.53 15.63
C SER A 80 6.70 5.89 14.85
N ILE A 81 7.01 4.77 14.19
CA ILE A 81 6.05 3.90 13.52
C ILE A 81 6.21 2.51 14.13
N LYS A 82 5.13 2.01 14.75
CA LYS A 82 5.06 0.66 15.31
C LYS A 82 4.07 -0.18 14.52
N PHE A 83 4.46 -1.39 14.20
CA PHE A 83 3.60 -2.39 13.58
C PHE A 83 3.45 -3.57 14.54
N LYS A 84 2.21 -3.95 14.87
CA LYS A 84 1.92 -4.96 15.92
C LYS A 84 2.68 -4.69 17.23
N ASN A 85 2.64 -3.45 17.68
CA ASN A 85 3.34 -2.97 18.89
C ASN A 85 4.88 -3.08 18.85
N GLN A 86 5.49 -3.44 17.72
CA GLN A 86 6.94 -3.55 17.57
C GLN A 86 7.49 -2.38 16.75
N GLU A 87 8.60 -1.82 17.19
CA GLU A 87 9.35 -0.85 16.40
C GLU A 87 10.05 -1.52 15.22
N ILE A 88 10.02 -0.85 14.07
CA ILE A 88 10.61 -1.38 12.84
C ILE A 88 12.08 -0.97 12.80
N ALA A 89 12.92 -1.66 13.56
CA ALA A 89 14.36 -1.40 13.64
C ALA A 89 15.19 -2.57 13.10
N GLY A 90 16.25 -2.25 12.34
CA GLY A 90 17.15 -3.25 11.76
C GLY A 90 16.61 -3.95 10.50
N LYS A 91 17.52 -4.52 9.69
CA LYS A 91 17.20 -5.09 8.37
C LYS A 91 16.17 -6.22 8.41
N LYS A 92 16.26 -7.11 9.40
CA LYS A 92 15.34 -8.27 9.51
C LYS A 92 13.92 -7.82 9.81
N ALA A 93 13.74 -6.88 10.75
CA ALA A 93 12.43 -6.31 11.09
C ALA A 93 11.85 -5.54 9.91
N GLN A 94 12.65 -4.76 9.19
CA GLN A 94 12.22 -4.05 7.98
C GLN A 94 11.81 -5.01 6.85
N ASN A 95 12.52 -6.10 6.63
CA ASN A 95 12.15 -7.08 5.61
C ASN A 95 10.83 -7.79 5.95
N ASN A 96 10.63 -8.16 7.21
CA ASN A 96 9.36 -8.74 7.65
C ASN A 96 8.21 -7.72 7.54
N PHE A 97 8.46 -6.48 7.95
CA PHE A 97 7.49 -5.39 7.81
C PHE A 97 7.07 -5.18 6.35
N ARG A 98 8.02 -5.13 5.41
CA ARG A 98 7.74 -4.95 3.97
C ARG A 98 6.90 -6.07 3.36
N LYS A 99 6.94 -7.29 3.90
CA LYS A 99 6.03 -8.36 3.47
C LYS A 99 4.59 -8.11 3.92
N ASN A 100 4.45 -7.59 5.14
CA ASN A 100 3.13 -7.40 5.77
C ASN A 100 2.47 -6.08 5.42
N VAL A 101 3.22 -5.10 4.91
CA VAL A 101 2.72 -3.77 4.56
C VAL A 101 3.09 -3.46 3.12
N GLN A 102 2.08 -3.35 2.27
CA GLN A 102 2.25 -3.10 0.84
C GLN A 102 1.52 -1.83 0.43
N MET A 103 1.91 -1.26 -0.70
CA MET A 103 1.34 -0.01 -1.22
C MET A 103 0.77 -0.20 -2.61
N VAL A 104 -0.41 0.35 -2.82
CA VAL A 104 -1.03 0.56 -4.14
C VAL A 104 -0.88 2.03 -4.49
N PHE A 105 -0.22 2.31 -5.59
CA PHE A 105 0.10 3.67 -6.01
C PHE A 105 -1.04 4.30 -6.81
N GLN A 106 -1.04 5.63 -6.85
CA GLN A 106 -2.04 6.46 -7.52
C GLN A 106 -2.13 6.17 -9.02
N ASP A 107 -0.99 6.08 -9.71
CA ASP A 107 -0.94 5.80 -11.14
C ASP A 107 -0.38 4.41 -11.42
N PRO A 108 -1.24 3.47 -11.87
CA PRO A 108 -0.78 2.14 -12.24
C PRO A 108 0.12 2.14 -13.48
N ALA A 109 0.02 3.14 -14.36
CA ALA A 109 0.87 3.22 -15.55
C ALA A 109 2.32 3.54 -15.18
N GLU A 110 2.54 4.34 -14.14
CA GLU A 110 3.87 4.65 -13.64
C GLU A 110 4.44 3.55 -12.73
N SER A 111 3.56 2.82 -12.04
CA SER A 111 3.96 1.81 -11.06
C SER A 111 4.25 0.42 -11.65
N LEU A 112 3.72 0.11 -12.83
CA LEU A 112 3.93 -1.16 -13.51
C LEU A 112 5.02 -1.01 -14.58
N ASN A 113 6.03 -1.89 -14.56
CA ASN A 113 7.07 -1.89 -15.60
C ASN A 113 6.49 -2.33 -16.94
N SER A 114 6.34 -1.40 -17.89
CA SER A 114 5.76 -1.65 -19.20
C SER A 114 6.55 -2.63 -20.09
N ARG A 115 7.79 -2.95 -19.71
CA ARG A 115 8.67 -3.89 -20.44
C ARG A 115 8.55 -5.33 -19.92
N MET A 116 7.81 -5.55 -18.85
CA MET A 116 7.58 -6.86 -18.26
C MET A 116 6.16 -7.33 -18.56
N THR A 117 5.96 -8.63 -18.72
CA THR A 117 4.61 -9.20 -18.73
C THR A 117 3.97 -9.09 -17.37
N VAL A 118 2.64 -9.13 -17.32
CA VAL A 118 1.89 -9.10 -16.05
C VAL A 118 2.31 -10.25 -15.14
N GLY A 119 2.52 -11.45 -15.70
CA GLY A 119 3.04 -12.58 -14.93
C GLY A 119 4.38 -12.28 -14.27
N ALA A 120 5.34 -11.74 -15.00
CA ALA A 120 6.65 -11.37 -14.47
C ALA A 120 6.55 -10.28 -13.37
N ILE A 121 5.66 -9.30 -13.52
CA ILE A 121 5.40 -8.27 -12.51
C ILE A 121 4.85 -8.87 -11.21
N LEU A 122 3.97 -9.87 -11.30
CA LEU A 122 3.38 -10.52 -10.12
C LEU A 122 4.33 -11.56 -9.50
N GLU A 123 5.23 -12.16 -10.27
CA GLU A 123 6.26 -13.08 -9.76
C GLU A 123 7.39 -12.35 -9.04
N GLU A 124 7.74 -11.12 -9.44
CA GLU A 124 8.86 -10.37 -8.89
C GLU A 124 8.86 -10.30 -7.35
N PRO A 125 7.78 -9.89 -6.65
CA PRO A 125 7.75 -9.90 -5.19
C PRO A 125 7.89 -11.30 -4.59
N LEU A 126 7.35 -12.34 -5.25
CA LEU A 126 7.46 -13.73 -4.79
C LEU A 126 8.91 -14.21 -4.87
N ASP A 127 9.63 -13.80 -5.91
CA ASP A 127 11.03 -14.14 -6.11
C ASP A 127 11.95 -13.42 -5.12
N ILE A 128 11.81 -12.10 -4.99
CA ILE A 128 12.61 -11.27 -4.08
C ILE A 128 12.50 -11.74 -2.62
N HIS A 129 11.30 -12.12 -2.21
CA HIS A 129 11.03 -12.52 -0.83
C HIS A 129 11.08 -14.03 -0.59
N HIS A 130 11.32 -14.83 -1.63
CA HIS A 130 11.37 -16.31 -1.58
C HIS A 130 10.16 -16.91 -0.87
N THR A 131 8.95 -16.40 -1.12
CA THR A 131 7.73 -16.81 -0.44
C THR A 131 7.08 -18.04 -1.06
N VAL A 132 7.38 -18.31 -2.33
CA VAL A 132 6.78 -19.39 -3.12
C VAL A 132 7.87 -20.09 -3.93
N GLU A 133 7.83 -21.43 -3.96
CA GLU A 133 8.74 -22.22 -4.78
C GLU A 133 8.53 -21.94 -6.27
N LYS A 134 9.60 -22.02 -7.04
CA LYS A 134 9.61 -21.62 -8.47
C LYS A 134 8.60 -22.41 -9.32
N ASN A 135 8.40 -23.68 -9.01
CA ASN A 135 7.51 -24.59 -9.74
C ASN A 135 6.02 -24.29 -9.58
N VAL A 136 5.61 -23.58 -8.51
CA VAL A 136 4.19 -23.23 -8.26
C VAL A 136 3.90 -21.72 -8.42
N ARG A 137 4.87 -20.92 -8.84
CA ARG A 137 4.68 -19.46 -8.99
C ARG A 137 3.66 -19.12 -10.06
N SER A 138 3.65 -19.81 -11.18
CA SER A 138 2.68 -19.57 -12.25
C SER A 138 1.23 -19.83 -11.81
N GLU A 139 1.01 -20.84 -10.98
CA GLU A 139 -0.29 -21.11 -10.37
C GLU A 139 -0.69 -19.98 -9.41
N ARG A 140 0.26 -19.54 -8.56
CA ARG A 140 0.04 -18.41 -7.66
C ARG A 140 -0.27 -17.11 -8.40
N VAL A 141 0.38 -16.85 -9.53
CA VAL A 141 0.08 -15.68 -10.39
C VAL A 141 -1.34 -15.77 -10.95
N ALA A 142 -1.76 -16.94 -11.43
CA ALA A 142 -3.12 -17.14 -11.91
C ALA A 142 -4.16 -16.87 -10.81
N GLU A 143 -3.96 -17.39 -9.60
CA GLU A 143 -4.81 -17.12 -8.43
C GLU A 143 -4.90 -15.62 -8.12
N LEU A 144 -3.76 -14.90 -8.13
CA LEU A 144 -3.74 -13.45 -7.87
C LEU A 144 -4.54 -12.68 -8.91
N LEU A 145 -4.46 -13.06 -10.18
CA LEU A 145 -5.25 -12.44 -11.25
C LEU A 145 -6.75 -12.72 -11.07
N GLU A 146 -7.13 -13.94 -10.73
CA GLU A 146 -8.51 -14.30 -10.46
C GLU A 146 -9.08 -13.56 -9.25
N GLN A 147 -8.30 -13.37 -8.19
CA GLN A 147 -8.69 -12.59 -7.00
C GLN A 147 -9.09 -11.16 -7.33
N VAL A 148 -8.49 -10.56 -8.36
CA VAL A 148 -8.81 -9.21 -8.81
C VAL A 148 -9.76 -9.18 -10.03
N GLY A 149 -10.36 -10.33 -10.38
CA GLY A 149 -11.33 -10.44 -11.46
C GLY A 149 -10.74 -10.40 -12.86
N LEU A 150 -9.48 -10.83 -13.02
CA LEU A 150 -8.79 -10.99 -14.30
C LEU A 150 -8.57 -12.48 -14.59
N SER A 151 -8.56 -12.85 -15.88
CA SER A 151 -8.24 -14.22 -16.28
C SER A 151 -6.76 -14.52 -16.04
N GLY A 152 -6.43 -15.76 -15.66
CA GLY A 152 -5.05 -16.24 -15.56
C GLY A 152 -4.24 -16.07 -16.86
N SER A 153 -4.90 -16.09 -18.02
CA SER A 153 -4.26 -15.83 -19.32
C SER A 153 -3.69 -14.41 -19.47
N ALA A 154 -4.14 -13.47 -18.62
CA ALA A 154 -3.61 -12.10 -18.55
C ALA A 154 -2.11 -12.07 -18.19
N ALA A 155 -1.58 -13.13 -17.55
CA ALA A 155 -0.18 -13.24 -17.18
C ALA A 155 0.79 -13.08 -18.38
N ASN A 156 0.39 -13.51 -19.57
CA ASN A 156 1.24 -13.47 -20.78
C ASN A 156 1.21 -12.12 -21.52
N ARG A 157 0.40 -11.18 -21.08
CA ARG A 157 0.20 -9.88 -21.72
C ARG A 157 1.01 -8.79 -21.02
N TYR A 158 1.21 -7.67 -21.69
CA TYR A 158 1.92 -6.50 -21.17
C TYR A 158 0.94 -5.47 -20.59
N PRO A 159 1.35 -4.63 -19.62
CA PRO A 159 0.48 -3.63 -19.00
C PRO A 159 -0.21 -2.68 -19.98
N PHE A 160 0.44 -2.31 -21.09
CA PHE A 160 -0.13 -1.39 -22.09
C PHE A 160 -1.32 -1.98 -22.86
N GLU A 161 -1.52 -3.31 -22.82
CA GLU A 161 -2.65 -3.99 -23.46
C GLU A 161 -3.93 -3.96 -22.62
N PHE A 162 -3.88 -3.35 -21.44
CA PHE A 162 -5.00 -3.29 -20.48
C PHE A 162 -5.54 -1.87 -20.31
N SER A 163 -6.84 -1.76 -19.99
CA SER A 163 -7.46 -0.50 -19.58
C SER A 163 -6.87 0.03 -18.26
N GLY A 164 -7.11 1.31 -17.95
CA GLY A 164 -6.67 1.91 -16.68
C GLY A 164 -7.15 1.13 -15.46
N GLY A 165 -8.44 0.76 -15.42
CA GLY A 165 -9.01 -0.04 -14.33
C GLY A 165 -8.44 -1.45 -14.23
N GLN A 166 -8.15 -2.08 -15.36
CA GLN A 166 -7.47 -3.38 -15.37
C GLN A 166 -6.03 -3.27 -14.88
N ARG A 167 -5.29 -2.23 -15.28
CA ARG A 167 -3.95 -1.94 -14.74
C ARG A 167 -3.97 -1.70 -13.24
N GLN A 168 -4.98 -0.99 -12.74
CA GLN A 168 -5.15 -0.79 -11.30
C GLN A 168 -5.38 -2.12 -10.57
N ARG A 169 -6.19 -3.02 -11.12
CA ARG A 169 -6.40 -4.38 -10.58
C ARG A 169 -5.09 -5.19 -10.57
N ILE A 170 -4.25 -5.07 -11.60
CA ILE A 170 -2.91 -5.69 -11.63
C ILE A 170 -2.01 -5.12 -10.51
N GLY A 171 -2.04 -3.80 -10.29
CA GLY A 171 -1.33 -3.16 -9.18
C GLY A 171 -1.77 -3.66 -7.81
N ILE A 172 -3.10 -3.86 -7.63
CA ILE A 172 -3.66 -4.47 -6.41
C ILE A 172 -3.19 -5.93 -6.29
N ALA A 173 -3.25 -6.74 -7.36
CA ALA A 173 -2.79 -8.12 -7.35
C ALA A 173 -1.31 -8.22 -6.96
N ARG A 174 -0.45 -7.33 -7.47
CA ARG A 174 0.96 -7.24 -7.09
C ARG A 174 1.14 -6.96 -5.60
N ALA A 175 0.37 -6.02 -5.04
CA ALA A 175 0.41 -5.74 -3.61
C ALA A 175 -0.05 -6.94 -2.76
N LEU A 176 -0.98 -7.76 -3.25
CA LEU A 176 -1.48 -8.96 -2.58
C LEU A 176 -0.52 -10.16 -2.68
N ALA A 177 0.49 -10.12 -3.55
CA ALA A 177 1.37 -11.26 -3.81
C ALA A 177 2.02 -11.82 -2.53
N LEU A 178 2.41 -10.93 -1.60
CA LEU A 178 3.05 -11.28 -0.34
C LEU A 178 2.08 -11.55 0.82
N GLN A 179 0.76 -11.57 0.55
CA GLN A 179 -0.30 -11.75 1.55
C GLN A 179 -0.17 -10.75 2.72
N PRO A 180 -0.17 -9.44 2.44
CA PRO A 180 0.02 -8.42 3.47
C PRO A 180 -1.17 -8.36 4.42
N GLU A 181 -0.95 -7.82 5.62
CA GLU A 181 -2.01 -7.50 6.58
C GLU A 181 -2.51 -6.06 6.43
N LEU A 182 -1.66 -5.17 5.89
CA LEU A 182 -1.96 -3.76 5.67
C LEU A 182 -1.68 -3.37 4.22
N LEU A 183 -2.68 -2.79 3.55
CA LEU A 183 -2.50 -2.08 2.29
C LEU A 183 -2.62 -0.58 2.51
N VAL A 184 -1.61 0.14 2.07
CA VAL A 184 -1.63 1.60 1.94
C VAL A 184 -2.09 1.94 0.53
N LEU A 185 -3.25 2.56 0.41
CA LEU A 185 -3.91 2.88 -0.84
C LEU A 185 -3.77 4.39 -1.10
N ASP A 186 -2.83 4.79 -1.97
CA ASP A 186 -2.58 6.19 -2.30
C ASP A 186 -3.43 6.60 -3.50
N GLU A 187 -4.58 7.22 -3.23
CA GLU A 187 -5.55 7.68 -4.23
C GLU A 187 -5.87 6.61 -5.30
N PRO A 188 -6.27 5.39 -4.92
CA PRO A 188 -6.28 4.22 -5.80
C PRO A 188 -7.23 4.31 -6.99
N VAL A 189 -8.09 5.31 -7.03
CA VAL A 189 -9.11 5.47 -8.09
C VAL A 189 -9.11 6.85 -8.75
N SER A 190 -8.26 7.79 -8.32
CA SER A 190 -8.29 9.20 -8.77
C SER A 190 -8.05 9.37 -10.28
N ALA A 191 -7.29 8.47 -10.90
CA ALA A 191 -6.96 8.49 -12.34
C ALA A 191 -7.96 7.71 -13.20
N LEU A 192 -9.08 7.23 -12.63
CA LEU A 192 -10.05 6.36 -13.31
C LEU A 192 -11.39 7.07 -13.55
N ASP A 193 -12.11 6.66 -14.59
CA ASP A 193 -13.48 7.09 -14.83
C ASP A 193 -14.41 6.65 -13.70
N VAL A 194 -15.46 7.45 -13.40
CA VAL A 194 -16.39 7.24 -12.28
C VAL A 194 -16.97 5.83 -12.22
N SER A 195 -17.35 5.26 -13.36
CA SER A 195 -17.88 3.89 -13.43
C SER A 195 -16.85 2.82 -13.05
N VAL A 196 -15.59 3.05 -13.42
CA VAL A 196 -14.46 2.16 -13.09
C VAL A 196 -14.01 2.34 -11.66
N GLN A 197 -14.08 3.56 -11.11
CA GLN A 197 -13.80 3.83 -9.69
C GLN A 197 -14.66 2.93 -8.78
N SER A 198 -15.98 2.91 -9.02
CA SER A 198 -16.90 2.09 -8.22
C SER A 198 -16.56 0.60 -8.28
N GLN A 199 -16.13 0.10 -9.43
CA GLN A 199 -15.73 -1.29 -9.57
C GLN A 199 -14.46 -1.63 -8.78
N VAL A 200 -13.47 -0.73 -8.78
CA VAL A 200 -12.22 -0.92 -8.03
C VAL A 200 -12.48 -0.80 -6.52
N LEU A 201 -13.32 0.14 -6.08
CA LEU A 201 -13.69 0.28 -4.66
C LEU A 201 -14.45 -0.94 -4.16
N ASN A 202 -15.40 -1.48 -4.93
CA ASN A 202 -16.11 -2.71 -4.58
C ASN A 202 -15.14 -3.90 -4.50
N LEU A 203 -14.20 -4.02 -5.44
CA LEU A 203 -13.15 -5.04 -5.37
C LEU A 203 -12.34 -4.93 -4.07
N LEU A 204 -11.92 -3.73 -3.68
CA LEU A 204 -11.17 -3.51 -2.43
C LEU A 204 -12.00 -3.89 -1.20
N MET A 205 -13.30 -3.59 -1.17
CA MET A 205 -14.20 -4.00 -0.08
C MET A 205 -14.34 -5.53 0.00
N ASP A 206 -14.51 -6.19 -1.14
CA ASP A 206 -14.59 -7.65 -1.22
C ASP A 206 -13.29 -8.34 -0.77
N LEU A 207 -12.14 -7.80 -1.18
CA LEU A 207 -10.82 -8.29 -0.76
C LEU A 207 -10.63 -8.10 0.75
N GLN A 208 -11.03 -6.97 1.29
CA GLN A 208 -10.97 -6.71 2.74
C GLN A 208 -11.76 -7.76 3.52
N SER A 209 -13.00 -8.00 3.10
CA SER A 209 -13.88 -8.97 3.75
C SER A 209 -13.34 -10.41 3.65
N LYS A 210 -12.85 -10.81 2.46
CA LYS A 210 -12.39 -12.18 2.21
C LYS A 210 -11.03 -12.50 2.84
N LEU A 211 -10.13 -11.52 2.85
CA LEU A 211 -8.74 -11.71 3.26
C LEU A 211 -8.41 -11.10 4.62
N GLY A 212 -9.37 -10.42 5.26
CA GLY A 212 -9.16 -9.75 6.55
C GLY A 212 -8.17 -8.58 6.49
N LEU A 213 -8.10 -7.89 5.34
CA LEU A 213 -7.14 -6.80 5.12
C LEU A 213 -7.48 -5.56 5.93
N THR A 214 -6.43 -4.84 6.29
CA THR A 214 -6.52 -3.51 6.89
C THR A 214 -6.11 -2.48 5.84
N TYR A 215 -6.82 -1.34 5.77
CA TYR A 215 -6.53 -0.30 4.79
C TYR A 215 -6.19 1.03 5.43
N LEU A 216 -5.12 1.65 4.97
CA LEU A 216 -4.85 3.08 5.10
C LEU A 216 -5.14 3.72 3.75
N LEU A 217 -6.30 4.36 3.61
CA LEU A 217 -6.78 4.93 2.35
C LEU A 217 -6.49 6.43 2.32
N ILE A 218 -5.78 6.88 1.31
CA ILE A 218 -5.61 8.29 1.00
C ILE A 218 -6.58 8.67 -0.10
N ALA A 219 -7.40 9.67 0.16
CA ALA A 219 -8.34 10.23 -0.79
C ALA A 219 -8.18 11.76 -0.88
N HIS A 220 -8.47 12.31 -2.05
CA HIS A 220 -8.35 13.74 -2.29
C HIS A 220 -9.55 14.51 -1.72
N ASP A 221 -10.75 13.99 -1.95
CA ASP A 221 -12.02 14.48 -1.41
C ASP A 221 -13.03 13.33 -1.47
N LEU A 222 -13.92 13.28 -0.47
CA LEU A 222 -15.00 12.29 -0.38
C LEU A 222 -16.35 12.96 -0.70
N ALA A 223 -16.34 14.01 -1.53
CA ALA A 223 -17.57 14.67 -1.95
C ALA A 223 -18.34 13.86 -3.00
#